data_652b7db1df0fe1ebffeda83cabccbc44
#
_entry.id   652b7db1df0fe1ebffeda83cabccbc44
#
_cell.length_a   1.000
_cell.length_b   1.000
_cell.length_c   1.000
_cell.angle_alpha   90.00
_cell.angle_beta   90.00
_cell.angle_gamma   90.00
#
_symmetry.space_group_name_H-M   'P 1'
#
loop_
_entity.id
_entity.type
_entity.pdbx_description
1 polymer ?
#
loop_
_entity_poly.entity_id
_entity_poly.type
_entity_poly.pdbx_seq_one_letter_code
_entity_poly.pdbx_strand_id
1 'polypeptide(L)'
;ENGSKITWTSEDSLTITPTGEVTRPDHGNGDVIVKLTATLTLNDESVTKAFLATVRELPAKEDYAGYVFTYFTGEGYANGEQIYFALSEGNDPLNWQELNNGEPVFTSELGEKGLRDPFIIRSPEGDKFYLIATDLKIYGNGDWNRAQTSGSRSIMVWESNDLINWSKQRMVEVAPPEAGNTWAPEAFYDEEAGEYVIFWASKLYDNDSDRNSGNSYQRMMYTTTRDFYTFTEPKVYMDYGYSIIDTTMIEHDGKIYRFTKDERNNSSSSPNGKFVFQEVGHSIFDSNFELV
;
A
#
# COMPACT_ATOMS: atom_id res chain seq x y z
N GLU A 1 12.63 -25.89 -2.59
CA GLU A 1 14.08 -25.69 -2.35
C GLU A 1 14.89 -27.00 -2.21
N ASN A 2 14.30 -28.13 -2.39
CA ASN A 2 14.98 -29.42 -2.32
C ASN A 2 15.38 -29.96 -3.71
N GLY A 3 15.64 -29.09 -4.71
CA GLY A 3 15.98 -29.48 -6.07
C GLY A 3 14.78 -29.92 -6.92
N SER A 4 13.54 -29.79 -6.41
CA SER A 4 12.33 -30.09 -7.17
C SER A 4 11.96 -28.92 -8.11
N LYS A 5 11.37 -29.28 -9.26
CA LYS A 5 10.86 -28.34 -10.26
C LYS A 5 9.34 -28.41 -10.32
N ILE A 6 8.66 -27.26 -10.33
CA ILE A 6 7.21 -27.17 -10.56
C ILE A 6 6.99 -26.58 -11.95
N THR A 7 6.12 -27.23 -12.72
CA THR A 7 5.61 -26.72 -14.01
C THR A 7 4.10 -26.72 -13.97
N TRP A 8 3.51 -25.73 -14.65
CA TRP A 8 2.07 -25.60 -14.75
C TRP A 8 1.58 -25.82 -16.18
N THR A 9 0.39 -26.38 -16.31
CA THR A 9 -0.37 -26.39 -17.55
C THR A 9 -1.78 -25.88 -17.28
N SER A 10 -2.35 -25.21 -18.27
CA SER A 10 -3.71 -24.69 -18.24
C SER A 10 -4.56 -25.38 -19.32
N GLU A 11 -5.82 -25.71 -19.01
CA GLU A 11 -6.78 -26.21 -20.02
C GLU A 11 -7.30 -25.08 -20.92
N ASP A 12 -7.20 -23.82 -20.45
CA ASP A 12 -7.53 -22.62 -21.24
C ASP A 12 -6.45 -21.54 -21.02
N SER A 13 -5.46 -21.54 -21.88
CA SER A 13 -4.34 -20.60 -21.82
C SER A 13 -4.70 -19.19 -22.30
N LEU A 14 -5.87 -18.98 -22.88
CA LEU A 14 -6.37 -17.64 -23.21
C LEU A 14 -6.95 -16.94 -21.97
N THR A 15 -7.50 -17.73 -21.07
CA THR A 15 -8.06 -17.21 -19.80
C THR A 15 -7.03 -17.19 -18.68
N ILE A 16 -6.24 -18.27 -18.50
CA ILE A 16 -5.11 -18.31 -17.57
C ILE A 16 -3.92 -18.97 -18.24
N THR A 17 -2.81 -18.24 -18.40
CA THR A 17 -1.59 -18.81 -18.95
C THR A 17 -0.91 -19.76 -17.96
N PRO A 18 -0.01 -20.67 -18.40
CA PRO A 18 0.82 -21.50 -17.50
C PRO A 18 1.74 -20.69 -16.58
N THR A 19 1.99 -19.43 -16.89
CA THR A 19 2.78 -18.47 -16.09
C THR A 19 1.95 -17.69 -15.08
N GLY A 20 0.60 -17.82 -15.14
CA GLY A 20 -0.33 -17.24 -14.18
C GLY A 20 -0.92 -15.90 -14.59
N GLU A 21 -0.68 -15.45 -15.84
CA GLU A 21 -1.36 -14.27 -16.37
C GLU A 21 -2.85 -14.60 -16.59
N VAL A 22 -3.73 -13.69 -16.15
CA VAL A 22 -5.18 -13.86 -16.19
C VAL A 22 -5.80 -12.84 -17.11
N THR A 23 -6.62 -13.31 -18.07
CA THR A 23 -7.51 -12.48 -18.89
C THR A 23 -8.94 -12.71 -18.42
N ARG A 24 -9.55 -11.69 -17.82
CA ARG A 24 -10.93 -11.79 -17.34
C ARG A 24 -11.93 -11.63 -18.49
N PRO A 25 -13.05 -12.40 -18.49
CA PRO A 25 -14.14 -12.18 -19.43
C PRO A 25 -14.73 -10.77 -19.27
N ASP A 26 -15.18 -10.19 -20.38
CA ASP A 26 -15.94 -8.93 -20.33
C ASP A 26 -17.24 -9.12 -19.55
N HIS A 27 -17.71 -8.00 -18.96
CA HIS A 27 -19.01 -7.96 -18.26
C HIS A 27 -20.15 -8.52 -19.11
N GLY A 28 -20.94 -9.40 -18.50
CA GLY A 28 -22.08 -10.08 -19.13
C GLY A 28 -21.74 -11.40 -19.82
N ASN A 29 -20.46 -11.79 -19.89
CA ASN A 29 -20.03 -13.09 -20.43
C ASN A 29 -20.02 -14.22 -19.40
N GLY A 30 -20.13 -13.88 -18.11
CA GLY A 30 -20.10 -14.82 -16.99
C GLY A 30 -18.69 -15.27 -16.59
N ASP A 31 -18.60 -15.85 -15.40
CA ASP A 31 -17.36 -16.40 -14.85
C ASP A 31 -16.89 -17.63 -15.64
N VAL A 32 -15.58 -17.81 -15.80
CA VAL A 32 -14.96 -18.97 -16.46
C VAL A 32 -14.20 -19.81 -15.44
N ILE A 33 -14.41 -21.13 -15.46
CA ILE A 33 -13.66 -22.09 -14.65
C ILE A 33 -12.57 -22.71 -15.50
N VAL A 34 -11.31 -22.54 -15.10
CA VAL A 34 -10.13 -23.09 -15.77
C VAL A 34 -9.48 -24.13 -14.86
N LYS A 35 -9.20 -25.32 -15.42
CA LYS A 35 -8.41 -26.31 -14.71
C LYS A 35 -6.92 -26.09 -14.97
N LEU A 36 -6.18 -25.88 -13.87
CA LEU A 36 -4.74 -25.77 -13.83
C LEU A 36 -4.16 -27.08 -13.28
N THR A 37 -3.07 -27.56 -13.86
CA THR A 37 -2.37 -28.73 -13.36
C THR A 37 -0.93 -28.38 -13.04
N ALA A 38 -0.57 -28.54 -11.76
CA ALA A 38 0.82 -28.47 -11.31
C ALA A 38 1.48 -29.84 -11.46
N THR A 39 2.67 -29.90 -12.05
CA THR A 39 3.54 -31.04 -12.08
C THR A 39 4.79 -30.75 -11.26
N LEU A 40 4.98 -31.47 -10.17
CA LEU A 40 6.17 -31.42 -9.34
C LEU A 40 7.12 -32.58 -9.74
N THR A 41 8.33 -32.24 -10.15
CA THR A 41 9.35 -33.21 -10.58
C THR A 41 10.56 -33.12 -9.65
N LEU A 42 11.03 -34.27 -9.17
CA LEU A 42 12.27 -34.42 -8.42
C LEU A 42 13.03 -35.64 -8.96
N ASN A 43 14.23 -35.41 -9.47
CA ASN A 43 14.98 -36.41 -10.24
C ASN A 43 14.11 -36.94 -11.42
N ASP A 44 13.89 -38.25 -11.51
CA ASP A 44 13.10 -38.90 -12.58
C ASP A 44 11.64 -39.18 -12.15
N GLU A 45 11.24 -38.77 -10.94
CA GLU A 45 9.89 -38.97 -10.43
C GLU A 45 9.06 -37.68 -10.55
N SER A 46 7.77 -37.81 -10.87
CA SER A 46 6.85 -36.70 -10.93
C SER A 46 5.48 -37.02 -10.33
N VAL A 47 4.88 -36.02 -9.70
CA VAL A 47 3.49 -36.09 -9.24
C VAL A 47 2.73 -34.88 -9.77
N THR A 48 1.44 -35.04 -10.00
CA THR A 48 0.56 -33.96 -10.49
C THR A 48 -0.54 -33.67 -9.51
N LYS A 49 -0.97 -32.40 -9.47
CA LYS A 49 -2.14 -31.96 -8.75
C LYS A 49 -2.93 -30.98 -9.60
N ALA A 50 -4.23 -31.23 -9.73
CA ALA A 50 -5.13 -30.34 -10.44
C ALA A 50 -5.83 -29.36 -9.47
N PHE A 51 -6.09 -28.15 -9.96
CA PHE A 51 -6.82 -27.10 -9.28
C PHE A 51 -7.86 -26.54 -10.24
N LEU A 52 -9.01 -26.14 -9.71
CA LEU A 52 -10.01 -25.38 -10.45
C LEU A 52 -9.92 -23.92 -10.01
N ALA A 53 -9.62 -23.04 -10.95
CA ALA A 53 -9.61 -21.61 -10.75
C ALA A 53 -10.86 -21.00 -11.39
N THR A 54 -11.60 -20.19 -10.65
CA THR A 54 -12.70 -19.39 -11.19
C THR A 54 -12.18 -18.00 -11.54
N VAL A 55 -12.21 -17.66 -12.82
CA VAL A 55 -11.92 -16.32 -13.32
C VAL A 55 -13.24 -15.57 -13.43
N ARG A 56 -13.41 -14.57 -12.58
CA ARG A 56 -14.62 -13.76 -12.57
C ARG A 56 -14.66 -12.82 -13.77
N GLU A 57 -15.85 -12.58 -14.32
CA GLU A 57 -16.01 -11.55 -15.33
C GLU A 57 -15.64 -10.15 -14.79
N LEU A 58 -15.33 -9.24 -15.69
CA LEU A 58 -15.12 -7.82 -15.34
C LEU A 58 -16.43 -7.21 -14.80
N PRO A 59 -16.33 -6.26 -13.86
CA PRO A 59 -17.53 -5.57 -13.36
C PRO A 59 -18.15 -4.69 -14.44
N ALA A 60 -19.43 -4.34 -14.26
CA ALA A 60 -20.04 -3.28 -15.05
C ALA A 60 -19.27 -1.97 -14.83
N LYS A 61 -19.09 -1.19 -15.90
CA LYS A 61 -18.61 0.19 -15.75
C LYS A 61 -19.73 1.05 -15.18
N GLU A 62 -19.46 1.65 -14.04
CA GLU A 62 -20.37 2.59 -13.40
C GLU A 62 -19.71 3.98 -13.34
N ASP A 63 -20.51 5.03 -13.50
CA ASP A 63 -20.04 6.40 -13.31
C ASP A 63 -19.80 6.68 -11.82
N TYR A 64 -18.73 7.41 -11.51
CA TYR A 64 -18.47 7.83 -10.15
C TYR A 64 -19.50 8.87 -9.69
N ALA A 65 -20.10 8.65 -8.50
CA ALA A 65 -21.10 9.53 -7.92
C ALA A 65 -20.53 10.55 -6.93
N GLY A 66 -19.28 10.37 -6.50
CA GLY A 66 -18.63 11.22 -5.51
C GLY A 66 -17.30 10.66 -5.02
N TYR A 67 -16.87 11.13 -3.88
CA TYR A 67 -15.59 10.78 -3.27
C TYR A 67 -15.78 10.08 -1.93
N VAL A 68 -14.90 9.14 -1.61
CA VAL A 68 -14.71 8.60 -0.27
C VAL A 68 -13.44 9.21 0.32
N PHE A 69 -13.51 9.63 1.58
CA PHE A 69 -12.39 10.17 2.33
C PHE A 69 -12.13 9.31 3.56
N THR A 70 -10.91 8.79 3.69
CA THR A 70 -10.46 8.06 4.87
C THR A 70 -9.45 8.92 5.62
N TYR A 71 -9.62 9.01 6.94
CA TYR A 71 -8.80 9.89 7.76
C TYR A 71 -8.64 9.39 9.18
N PHE A 72 -7.72 9.97 9.90
CA PHE A 72 -7.56 9.88 11.35
C PHE A 72 -7.48 11.28 11.94
N THR A 73 -7.64 11.41 13.25
CA THR A 73 -7.72 12.75 13.89
C THR A 73 -6.54 13.05 14.81
N GLY A 74 -5.61 12.11 14.96
CA GLY A 74 -4.37 12.27 15.71
C GLY A 74 -4.47 11.84 17.18
N GLU A 75 -3.40 12.10 17.92
CA GLU A 75 -3.18 11.60 19.28
C GLU A 75 -3.84 12.41 20.40
N GLY A 76 -4.77 13.32 20.06
CA GLY A 76 -5.42 14.20 21.03
C GLY A 76 -6.37 13.50 22.01
N TYR A 77 -6.89 12.32 21.66
CA TYR A 77 -7.83 11.53 22.47
C TYR A 77 -7.78 10.04 22.07
N ALA A 78 -8.46 9.20 22.86
CA ALA A 78 -8.30 7.73 22.82
C ALA A 78 -8.57 7.08 21.46
N ASN A 79 -9.57 7.59 20.71
CA ASN A 79 -9.97 7.06 19.41
C ASN A 79 -9.41 7.86 18.23
N GLY A 80 -8.62 8.91 18.47
CA GLY A 80 -8.12 9.78 17.41
C GLY A 80 -7.17 9.11 16.44
N GLU A 81 -6.47 8.07 16.88
CA GLU A 81 -5.59 7.22 16.09
C GLU A 81 -6.31 5.93 15.68
N GLN A 82 -7.47 6.10 15.02
CA GLN A 82 -8.27 5.07 14.39
C GLN A 82 -8.76 5.60 13.04
N ILE A 83 -9.36 4.74 12.19
CA ILE A 83 -9.76 5.16 10.84
C ILE A 83 -11.23 5.56 10.81
N TYR A 84 -11.46 6.75 10.32
CA TYR A 84 -12.76 7.36 10.06
C TYR A 84 -13.01 7.45 8.57
N PHE A 85 -14.27 7.49 8.18
CA PHE A 85 -14.69 7.67 6.80
C PHE A 85 -15.64 8.85 6.68
N ALA A 86 -15.55 9.55 5.54
CA ALA A 86 -16.55 10.52 5.11
C ALA A 86 -16.87 10.32 3.63
N LEU A 87 -18.07 10.73 3.22
CA LEU A 87 -18.50 10.78 1.84
C LEU A 87 -18.73 12.21 1.42
N SER A 88 -18.37 12.55 0.19
CA SER A 88 -18.71 13.84 -0.39
C SER A 88 -20.22 13.96 -0.64
N GLU A 89 -20.74 15.17 -0.64
CA GLU A 89 -22.12 15.44 -1.08
C GLU A 89 -22.16 15.44 -2.62
N GLY A 90 -22.45 14.26 -3.18
CA GLY A 90 -22.33 14.04 -4.62
C GLY A 90 -20.87 14.21 -5.07
N ASN A 91 -20.65 14.83 -6.22
CA ASN A 91 -19.30 15.09 -6.76
C ASN A 91 -18.69 16.42 -6.26
N ASP A 92 -18.96 16.83 -5.01
CA ASP A 92 -18.42 18.05 -4.40
C ASP A 92 -17.30 17.70 -3.42
N PRO A 93 -16.03 17.97 -3.76
CA PRO A 93 -14.87 17.63 -2.92
C PRO A 93 -14.70 18.56 -1.70
N LEU A 94 -15.55 19.57 -1.51
CA LEU A 94 -15.46 20.53 -0.43
C LEU A 94 -16.49 20.30 0.68
N ASN A 95 -17.53 19.50 0.42
CA ASN A 95 -18.60 19.19 1.37
C ASN A 95 -18.64 17.70 1.68
N TRP A 96 -18.48 17.38 2.96
CA TRP A 96 -18.32 16.02 3.46
C TRP A 96 -19.33 15.67 4.54
N GLN A 97 -19.85 14.46 4.48
CA GLN A 97 -20.64 13.84 5.53
C GLN A 97 -19.83 12.74 6.22
N GLU A 98 -19.59 12.89 7.52
CA GLU A 98 -18.96 11.86 8.33
C GLU A 98 -19.85 10.61 8.41
N LEU A 99 -19.23 9.45 8.23
CA LEU A 99 -19.92 8.16 8.38
C LEU A 99 -19.84 7.66 9.82
N ASN A 100 -20.60 6.62 10.13
CA ASN A 100 -20.66 5.97 11.44
C ASN A 100 -20.91 6.95 12.61
N ASN A 101 -21.70 8.01 12.38
CA ASN A 101 -22.01 9.06 13.37
C ASN A 101 -20.76 9.76 13.95
N GLY A 102 -19.69 9.90 13.16
CA GLY A 102 -18.43 10.48 13.61
C GLY A 102 -17.58 9.58 14.50
N GLU A 103 -17.93 8.30 14.64
CA GLU A 103 -17.12 7.30 15.32
C GLU A 103 -16.21 6.55 14.32
N PRO A 104 -15.09 5.96 14.76
CA PRO A 104 -14.21 5.20 13.89
C PRO A 104 -14.95 4.05 13.18
N VAL A 105 -14.68 3.87 11.90
CA VAL A 105 -15.12 2.71 11.13
C VAL A 105 -14.22 1.51 11.42
N PHE A 106 -12.92 1.74 11.59
CA PHE A 106 -11.97 0.71 11.99
C PHE A 106 -11.24 1.10 13.26
N THR A 107 -11.14 0.13 14.17
CA THR A 107 -10.30 0.17 15.37
C THR A 107 -9.34 -1.01 15.34
N SER A 108 -8.06 -0.78 15.70
CA SER A 108 -7.05 -1.85 15.70
C SER A 108 -6.88 -2.47 17.08
N GLU A 109 -6.85 -3.80 17.09
CA GLU A 109 -6.39 -4.60 18.23
C GLU A 109 -5.03 -5.25 17.99
N LEU A 110 -4.46 -5.08 16.79
CA LEU A 110 -3.17 -5.61 16.37
C LEU A 110 -2.06 -4.57 16.54
N GLY A 111 -0.82 -5.02 16.58
CA GLY A 111 0.36 -4.18 16.62
C GLY A 111 0.35 -3.16 17.76
N GLU A 112 0.56 -1.90 17.44
CA GLU A 112 0.54 -0.78 18.40
C GLU A 112 -0.88 -0.35 18.81
N LYS A 113 -1.91 -0.91 18.20
CA LYS A 113 -3.35 -0.62 18.46
C LYS A 113 -3.74 0.82 18.12
N GLY A 114 -3.04 1.42 17.19
CA GLY A 114 -3.36 2.71 16.59
C GLY A 114 -3.27 2.60 15.07
N LEU A 115 -4.08 3.40 14.39
CA LEU A 115 -4.15 3.48 12.93
C LEU A 115 -3.99 4.92 12.52
N ARG A 116 -2.99 5.20 11.68
CA ARG A 116 -2.74 6.54 11.15
C ARG A 116 -2.58 6.47 9.62
N ASP A 117 -2.68 7.61 8.97
CA ASP A 117 -2.38 7.81 7.56
C ASP A 117 -3.08 6.76 6.65
N PRO A 118 -4.43 6.59 6.76
CA PRO A 118 -5.12 5.60 5.94
C PRO A 118 -5.13 5.99 4.47
N PHE A 119 -4.84 5.03 3.60
CA PHE A 119 -4.88 5.21 2.14
C PHE A 119 -5.73 4.12 1.50
N ILE A 120 -6.63 4.49 0.58
CA ILE A 120 -7.42 3.57 -0.23
C ILE A 120 -6.94 3.60 -1.67
N ILE A 121 -6.74 2.41 -2.26
CA ILE A 121 -6.56 2.24 -3.70
C ILE A 121 -7.61 1.29 -4.26
N ARG A 122 -8.17 1.62 -5.42
CA ARG A 122 -9.06 0.76 -6.18
C ARG A 122 -8.26 -0.07 -7.16
N SER A 123 -8.66 -1.33 -7.39
CA SER A 123 -8.05 -2.16 -8.44
C SER A 123 -8.29 -1.55 -9.82
N PRO A 124 -7.42 -1.80 -10.80
CA PRO A 124 -7.59 -1.30 -12.17
C PRO A 124 -8.88 -1.80 -12.81
N GLU A 125 -9.34 -3.01 -12.46
CA GLU A 125 -10.63 -3.55 -12.91
C GLU A 125 -11.84 -2.88 -12.23
N GLY A 126 -11.62 -2.20 -11.11
CA GLY A 126 -12.63 -1.39 -10.43
C GLY A 126 -13.56 -2.15 -9.46
N ASP A 127 -13.33 -3.42 -9.20
CA ASP A 127 -14.18 -4.28 -8.37
C ASP A 127 -13.55 -4.68 -7.02
N LYS A 128 -12.39 -4.14 -6.70
CA LYS A 128 -11.71 -4.35 -5.42
C LYS A 128 -11.09 -3.06 -4.91
N PHE A 129 -11.10 -2.91 -3.60
CA PHE A 129 -10.47 -1.81 -2.89
C PHE A 129 -9.53 -2.40 -1.84
N TYR A 130 -8.37 -1.78 -1.70
CA TYR A 130 -7.43 -2.05 -0.62
C TYR A 130 -7.29 -0.80 0.23
N LEU A 131 -7.42 -0.98 1.54
CA LEU A 131 -7.14 0.04 2.54
C LEU A 131 -5.87 -0.35 3.26
N ILE A 132 -4.90 0.55 3.32
CA ILE A 132 -3.67 0.38 4.08
C ILE A 132 -3.53 1.52 5.08
N ALA A 133 -2.81 1.28 6.18
CA ALA A 133 -2.60 2.28 7.22
C ALA A 133 -1.31 2.03 8.00
N THR A 134 -0.78 3.08 8.61
CA THR A 134 0.31 3.04 9.58
C THR A 134 -0.13 2.36 10.87
N ASP A 135 0.68 1.43 11.37
CA ASP A 135 0.56 0.86 12.71
C ASP A 135 1.31 1.75 13.71
N LEU A 136 0.61 2.70 14.30
CA LEU A 136 1.21 3.65 15.27
C LEU A 136 0.17 4.16 16.25
N LYS A 137 0.53 4.12 17.56
CA LYS A 137 -0.23 4.77 18.63
C LYS A 137 0.67 5.62 19.52
N ILE A 138 0.36 6.90 19.59
CA ILE A 138 1.04 7.89 20.44
C ILE A 138 0.19 8.30 21.63
N TYR A 139 -1.15 8.29 21.48
CA TYR A 139 -2.03 8.60 22.60
C TYR A 139 -1.74 7.73 23.83
N GLY A 140 -1.52 8.38 24.96
CA GLY A 140 -1.27 7.74 26.24
C GLY A 140 0.19 7.38 26.54
N ASN A 141 1.11 7.44 25.56
CA ASN A 141 2.54 7.21 25.79
C ASN A 141 3.43 8.40 25.40
N GLY A 142 3.07 9.17 24.37
CA GLY A 142 3.82 10.34 23.89
C GLY A 142 5.22 10.05 23.33
N ASP A 143 5.57 8.78 23.12
CA ASP A 143 6.95 8.37 22.82
C ASP A 143 7.23 8.38 21.31
N TRP A 144 7.33 9.57 20.76
CA TRP A 144 7.72 9.80 19.37
C TRP A 144 9.13 9.30 19.04
N ASN A 145 10.03 9.26 20.04
CA ASN A 145 11.39 8.75 19.81
C ASN A 145 11.35 7.24 19.55
N ARG A 146 10.71 6.47 20.44
CA ARG A 146 10.53 5.03 20.23
C ARG A 146 9.82 4.74 18.90
N ALA A 147 8.77 5.50 18.59
CA ALA A 147 8.00 5.32 17.38
C ALA A 147 8.83 5.45 16.09
N GLN A 148 9.95 6.18 16.11
CA GLN A 148 10.85 6.37 14.98
C GLN A 148 12.09 5.48 15.00
N THR A 149 12.45 4.92 16.18
CA THR A 149 13.68 4.15 16.34
C THR A 149 13.43 2.66 16.49
N SER A 150 12.28 2.29 17.05
CA SER A 150 11.89 0.92 17.37
C SER A 150 10.37 0.73 17.25
N GLY A 151 9.74 1.47 16.35
CA GLY A 151 8.32 1.38 16.03
C GLY A 151 7.98 0.15 15.18
N SER A 152 6.73 0.07 14.77
CA SER A 152 6.25 -1.00 13.91
C SER A 152 6.92 -0.98 12.55
N ARG A 153 7.26 -2.17 12.04
CA ARG A 153 7.78 -2.41 10.69
C ARG A 153 6.70 -2.94 9.75
N SER A 154 5.45 -2.86 10.20
CA SER A 154 4.29 -3.41 9.50
C SER A 154 3.35 -2.30 9.05
N ILE A 155 2.57 -2.62 8.02
CA ILE A 155 1.38 -1.89 7.63
C ILE A 155 0.14 -2.69 8.01
N MET A 156 -0.97 -2.02 8.20
CA MET A 156 -2.28 -2.65 8.35
C MET A 156 -2.99 -2.68 7.01
N VAL A 157 -3.66 -3.79 6.70
CA VAL A 157 -4.26 -4.03 5.37
C VAL A 157 -5.67 -4.59 5.53
N TRP A 158 -6.61 -4.04 4.76
CA TRP A 158 -7.96 -4.57 4.52
C TRP A 158 -8.26 -4.59 3.04
N GLU A 159 -9.21 -5.40 2.64
CA GLU A 159 -9.75 -5.44 1.29
C GLU A 159 -11.27 -5.47 1.30
N SER A 160 -11.88 -4.88 0.29
CA SER A 160 -13.33 -4.83 0.09
C SER A 160 -13.65 -4.87 -1.40
N ASN A 161 -14.84 -5.36 -1.73
CA ASN A 161 -15.36 -5.28 -3.09
C ASN A 161 -16.43 -4.17 -3.26
N ASP A 162 -16.84 -3.53 -2.17
CA ASP A 162 -17.98 -2.61 -2.16
C ASP A 162 -17.83 -1.40 -1.21
N LEU A 163 -16.67 -1.24 -0.56
CA LEU A 163 -16.39 -0.23 0.47
C LEU A 163 -17.25 -0.34 1.75
N ILE A 164 -18.14 -1.34 1.83
CA ILE A 164 -19.05 -1.59 2.95
C ILE A 164 -18.61 -2.83 3.73
N ASN A 165 -18.38 -3.92 3.02
CA ASN A 165 -17.98 -5.20 3.58
C ASN A 165 -16.47 -5.38 3.45
N TRP A 166 -15.77 -5.26 4.56
CA TRP A 166 -14.32 -5.33 4.61
C TRP A 166 -13.84 -6.66 5.18
N SER A 167 -12.70 -7.11 4.71
CA SER A 167 -11.99 -8.26 5.28
C SER A 167 -11.61 -8.02 6.74
N LYS A 168 -11.16 -9.08 7.43
CA LYS A 168 -10.48 -8.91 8.72
C LYS A 168 -9.18 -8.14 8.51
N GLN A 169 -8.82 -7.35 9.52
CA GLN A 169 -7.52 -6.67 9.59
C GLN A 169 -6.38 -7.67 9.47
N ARG A 170 -5.40 -7.34 8.63
CA ARG A 170 -4.12 -8.03 8.52
C ARG A 170 -2.99 -7.07 8.90
N MET A 171 -2.04 -7.56 9.65
CA MET A 171 -0.79 -6.88 9.95
C MET A 171 0.31 -7.53 9.11
N VAL A 172 0.96 -6.75 8.25
CA VAL A 172 1.94 -7.26 7.28
C VAL A 172 3.25 -6.53 7.46
N GLU A 173 4.31 -7.26 7.81
CA GLU A 173 5.65 -6.70 7.90
C GLU A 173 6.19 -6.49 6.48
N VAL A 174 6.46 -5.23 6.13
CA VAL A 174 6.95 -4.81 4.80
C VAL A 174 8.30 -4.12 4.88
N ALA A 175 8.67 -3.56 6.03
CA ALA A 175 9.94 -2.87 6.18
C ALA A 175 11.07 -3.82 6.62
N PRO A 176 12.33 -3.57 6.22
CA PRO A 176 13.45 -4.44 6.55
C PRO A 176 13.82 -4.36 8.05
N PRO A 177 14.58 -5.34 8.59
CA PRO A 177 14.99 -5.34 10.00
C PRO A 177 15.69 -4.06 10.47
N GLU A 178 16.38 -3.38 9.57
CA GLU A 178 17.10 -2.12 9.82
C GLU A 178 16.17 -0.93 10.02
N ALA A 179 14.88 -1.06 9.63
CA ALA A 179 13.91 0.03 9.75
C ALA A 179 13.53 0.30 11.20
N GLY A 180 13.41 1.57 11.54
CA GLY A 180 12.92 2.03 12.84
C GLY A 180 11.42 2.31 12.88
N ASN A 181 10.79 2.40 11.71
CA ASN A 181 9.38 2.72 11.55
C ASN A 181 8.90 2.40 10.13
N THR A 182 7.56 2.36 9.94
CA THR A 182 6.89 2.23 8.65
C THR A 182 5.72 3.19 8.66
N TRP A 183 5.91 4.41 8.13
CA TRP A 183 4.95 5.50 8.28
C TRP A 183 4.34 5.96 6.98
N ALA A 184 3.07 6.33 7.04
CA ALA A 184 2.28 6.88 5.94
C ALA A 184 2.42 6.04 4.66
N PRO A 185 2.00 4.75 4.69
CA PRO A 185 2.02 3.92 3.50
C PRO A 185 0.98 4.40 2.51
N GLU A 186 1.39 4.52 1.25
CA GLU A 186 0.50 4.71 0.11
C GLU A 186 0.78 3.66 -0.97
N ALA A 187 -0.08 3.59 -1.96
CA ALA A 187 0.02 2.64 -3.06
C ALA A 187 -0.20 3.35 -4.40
N PHE A 188 0.56 2.94 -5.40
CA PHE A 188 0.37 3.33 -6.79
C PHE A 188 0.32 2.06 -7.64
N TYR A 189 -0.63 1.98 -8.59
CA TYR A 189 -0.67 0.86 -9.52
C TYR A 189 0.20 1.16 -10.74
N ASP A 190 1.22 0.33 -10.97
CA ASP A 190 2.06 0.38 -12.14
C ASP A 190 1.42 -0.49 -13.23
N GLU A 191 0.81 0.15 -14.23
CA GLU A 191 0.11 -0.55 -15.32
C GLU A 191 1.08 -1.34 -16.20
N GLU A 192 2.32 -0.89 -16.36
CA GLU A 192 3.33 -1.58 -17.19
C GLU A 192 3.78 -2.87 -16.53
N ALA A 193 4.02 -2.84 -15.20
CA ALA A 193 4.42 -4.02 -14.42
C ALA A 193 3.23 -4.90 -14.01
N GLY A 194 2.00 -4.36 -14.02
CA GLY A 194 0.79 -5.05 -13.56
C GLY A 194 0.81 -5.34 -12.07
N GLU A 195 1.36 -4.42 -11.27
CA GLU A 195 1.49 -4.60 -9.81
C GLU A 195 1.34 -3.26 -9.06
N TYR A 196 1.04 -3.36 -7.78
CA TYR A 196 1.01 -2.20 -6.89
C TYR A 196 2.41 -1.96 -6.33
N VAL A 197 2.84 -0.71 -6.36
CA VAL A 197 4.02 -0.22 -5.65
C VAL A 197 3.55 0.40 -4.35
N ILE A 198 3.89 -0.22 -3.22
CA ILE A 198 3.59 0.28 -1.89
C ILE A 198 4.83 1.04 -1.41
N PHE A 199 4.67 2.28 -1.00
CA PHE A 199 5.78 3.12 -0.52
C PHE A 199 5.44 3.77 0.80
N TRP A 200 6.45 4.00 1.63
CA TRP A 200 6.31 4.52 3.00
C TRP A 200 7.60 5.18 3.48
N ALA A 201 7.54 5.94 4.56
CA ALA A 201 8.72 6.54 5.18
C ALA A 201 9.32 5.64 6.27
N SER A 202 10.66 5.50 6.25
CA SER A 202 11.43 4.78 7.28
C SER A 202 12.76 5.47 7.59
N LYS A 203 13.14 5.44 8.87
CA LYS A 203 14.55 5.57 9.26
C LYS A 203 15.23 4.21 9.15
N LEU A 204 16.42 4.15 8.60
CA LEU A 204 17.25 2.94 8.55
C LEU A 204 18.45 3.08 9.46
N TYR A 205 18.81 2.00 10.12
CA TYR A 205 19.92 1.92 11.08
C TYR A 205 20.85 0.77 10.70
N ASP A 206 22.15 1.01 10.68
CA ASP A 206 23.14 -0.02 10.33
C ASP A 206 23.21 -1.14 11.39
N ASN A 207 22.90 -0.80 12.63
CA ASN A 207 22.83 -1.74 13.75
C ASN A 207 21.95 -1.19 14.89
N ASP A 208 21.59 -2.03 15.84
CA ASP A 208 20.69 -1.66 16.95
C ASP A 208 21.26 -0.58 17.88
N SER A 209 22.58 -0.46 18.02
CA SER A 209 23.19 0.58 18.84
C SER A 209 22.98 1.98 18.26
N ASP A 210 22.84 2.07 16.94
CA ASP A 210 22.65 3.33 16.23
C ASP A 210 21.23 3.90 16.39
N ARG A 211 20.26 3.07 16.78
CA ARG A 211 18.88 3.49 17.01
C ARG A 211 18.77 4.63 18.05
N ASN A 212 19.73 4.74 18.95
CA ASN A 212 19.78 5.78 19.97
C ASN A 212 20.75 6.93 19.62
N SER A 213 21.47 6.86 18.51
CA SER A 213 22.52 7.83 18.14
C SER A 213 21.96 9.12 17.53
N GLY A 214 20.72 9.12 17.04
CA GLY A 214 20.11 10.24 16.32
C GLY A 214 20.64 10.46 14.89
N ASN A 215 21.47 9.56 14.37
CA ASN A 215 22.16 9.74 13.08
C ASN A 215 21.37 9.25 11.86
N SER A 216 20.16 8.73 12.02
CA SER A 216 19.30 8.32 10.91
C SER A 216 18.27 9.39 10.58
N TYR A 217 17.80 9.36 9.32
CA TYR A 217 16.77 10.25 8.80
C TYR A 217 15.72 9.43 8.03
N GLN A 218 14.52 10.00 7.87
CA GLN A 218 13.44 9.39 7.14
C GLN A 218 13.73 9.44 5.63
N ARG A 219 13.54 8.31 4.96
CA ARG A 219 13.58 8.18 3.51
C ARG A 219 12.40 7.38 3.03
N MET A 220 12.03 7.50 1.77
CA MET A 220 10.97 6.67 1.23
C MET A 220 11.51 5.31 0.84
N MET A 221 10.83 4.27 1.32
CA MET A 221 11.04 2.87 0.96
C MET A 221 9.91 2.42 0.04
N TYR A 222 10.08 1.31 -0.66
CA TYR A 222 9.01 0.66 -1.41
C TYR A 222 9.16 -0.86 -1.44
N THR A 223 8.06 -1.52 -1.70
CA THR A 223 7.92 -2.92 -2.09
C THR A 223 6.85 -3.04 -3.16
N THR A 224 6.78 -4.16 -3.87
CA THR A 224 5.71 -4.40 -4.84
C THR A 224 4.87 -5.61 -4.44
N THR A 225 3.61 -5.60 -4.88
CA THR A 225 2.66 -6.68 -4.64
C THR A 225 1.59 -6.71 -5.73
N ARG A 226 1.05 -7.89 -6.02
CA ARG A 226 -0.11 -8.05 -6.91
C ARG A 226 -1.43 -8.29 -6.18
N ASP A 227 -1.35 -8.65 -4.89
CA ASP A 227 -2.48 -9.18 -4.14
C ASP A 227 -2.58 -8.66 -2.70
N PHE A 228 -1.65 -7.84 -2.23
CA PHE A 228 -1.50 -7.41 -0.83
C PHE A 228 -1.34 -8.56 0.18
N TYR A 229 -0.93 -9.76 -0.29
CA TYR A 229 -0.57 -10.93 0.53
C TYR A 229 0.91 -11.27 0.42
N THR A 230 1.45 -11.19 -0.80
CA THR A 230 2.86 -11.45 -1.09
C THR A 230 3.53 -10.16 -1.52
N PHE A 231 4.70 -9.89 -0.95
CA PHE A 231 5.44 -8.65 -1.17
C PHE A 231 6.87 -8.99 -1.57
N THR A 232 7.46 -8.18 -2.44
CA THR A 232 8.88 -8.27 -2.77
C THR A 232 9.75 -7.74 -1.64
N GLU A 233 11.05 -8.06 -1.66
CA GLU A 233 12.01 -7.47 -0.72
C GLU A 233 12.00 -5.94 -0.81
N PRO A 234 11.93 -5.23 0.32
CA PRO A 234 11.86 -3.78 0.33
C PRO A 234 13.16 -3.13 -0.16
N LYS A 235 13.01 -1.99 -0.84
CA LYS A 235 14.11 -1.19 -1.39
C LYS A 235 13.94 0.28 -1.04
N VAL A 236 15.03 1.03 -1.09
CA VAL A 236 14.98 2.49 -1.02
C VAL A 236 14.34 3.02 -2.31
N TYR A 237 13.33 3.86 -2.15
CA TYR A 237 12.65 4.54 -3.25
C TYR A 237 13.20 5.95 -3.49
N MET A 238 13.23 6.76 -2.43
CA MET A 238 13.75 8.13 -2.48
C MET A 238 14.67 8.41 -1.30
N ASP A 239 15.85 8.95 -1.56
CA ASP A 239 16.82 9.34 -0.54
C ASP A 239 17.49 10.67 -0.93
N TYR A 240 17.16 11.73 -0.23
CA TYR A 240 17.73 13.06 -0.44
C TYR A 240 18.84 13.41 0.56
N GLY A 241 19.27 12.47 1.41
CA GLY A 241 20.23 12.72 2.46
C GLY A 241 19.68 13.53 3.64
N TYR A 242 18.36 13.74 3.69
CA TYR A 242 17.63 14.37 4.79
C TYR A 242 16.22 13.80 4.90
N SER A 243 15.57 14.05 6.06
CA SER A 243 14.25 13.48 6.34
C SER A 243 13.18 14.01 5.38
N ILE A 244 12.50 13.07 4.70
CA ILE A 244 11.30 13.26 3.89
C ILE A 244 10.25 12.24 4.32
N ILE A 245 8.97 12.62 4.31
CA ILE A 245 7.83 11.75 4.67
C ILE A 245 6.60 12.12 3.85
N ASP A 246 5.52 11.38 4.03
CA ASP A 246 4.17 11.70 3.54
C ASP A 246 4.16 11.96 2.01
N THR A 247 4.76 11.03 1.25
CA THR A 247 4.74 11.11 -0.22
C THR A 247 3.39 10.61 -0.73
N THR A 248 2.76 11.39 -1.62
CA THR A 248 1.59 10.97 -2.40
C THR A 248 1.83 11.19 -3.88
N MET A 249 1.12 10.44 -4.73
CA MET A 249 1.29 10.51 -6.18
C MET A 249 -0.04 10.49 -6.91
N ILE A 250 -0.06 11.16 -8.06
CA ILE A 250 -1.16 11.09 -9.01
C ILE A 250 -0.61 11.06 -10.43
N GLU A 251 -1.21 10.24 -11.27
CA GLU A 251 -0.99 10.29 -12.71
C GLU A 251 -1.99 11.25 -13.38
N HIS A 252 -1.48 12.10 -14.26
CA HIS A 252 -2.29 12.99 -15.06
C HIS A 252 -1.58 13.27 -16.39
N ASP A 253 -2.29 13.07 -17.50
CA ASP A 253 -1.79 13.30 -18.89
C ASP A 253 -0.44 12.60 -19.18
N GLY A 254 -0.31 11.33 -18.73
CA GLY A 254 0.89 10.51 -18.94
C GLY A 254 2.12 10.99 -18.16
N LYS A 255 1.91 11.74 -17.12
CA LYS A 255 2.93 12.18 -16.17
C LYS A 255 2.55 11.80 -14.76
N ILE A 256 3.54 11.46 -13.95
CA ILE A 256 3.39 11.22 -12.52
C ILE A 256 3.81 12.47 -11.76
N TYR A 257 2.89 13.01 -11.00
CA TYR A 257 3.10 14.12 -10.06
C TYR A 257 3.28 13.53 -8.67
N ARG A 258 4.42 13.85 -8.04
CA ARG A 258 4.78 13.38 -6.71
C ARG A 258 4.88 14.55 -5.75
N PHE A 259 4.18 14.45 -4.62
CA PHE A 259 4.16 15.46 -3.57
C PHE A 259 4.77 14.86 -2.32
N THR A 260 5.83 15.47 -1.80
CA THR A 260 6.58 14.94 -0.66
C THR A 260 6.83 16.04 0.36
N LYS A 261 6.70 15.71 1.64
CA LYS A 261 6.99 16.64 2.73
C LYS A 261 8.46 16.61 3.09
N ASP A 262 9.11 17.77 3.06
CA ASP A 262 10.40 18.00 3.71
C ASP A 262 10.21 18.01 5.23
N GLU A 263 10.69 16.99 5.93
CA GLU A 263 10.46 16.84 7.36
C GLU A 263 11.54 17.57 8.21
N ARG A 264 12.49 18.24 7.60
CA ARG A 264 13.45 19.09 8.34
C ARG A 264 12.72 20.23 9.05
N ASN A 265 13.27 20.70 10.14
CA ASN A 265 12.79 21.92 10.76
C ASN A 265 13.11 23.13 9.87
N ASN A 266 12.16 24.07 9.75
CA ASN A 266 12.42 25.32 9.04
C ASN A 266 13.55 26.09 9.72
N SER A 267 14.56 26.46 8.94
CA SER A 267 15.75 27.16 9.41
C SER A 267 16.44 27.89 8.25
N SER A 268 17.47 28.67 8.53
CA SER A 268 18.28 29.31 7.47
C SER A 268 18.97 28.32 6.53
N SER A 269 19.30 27.10 7.01
CA SER A 269 19.90 26.03 6.20
C SER A 269 18.85 25.13 5.53
N SER A 270 17.61 25.19 5.93
CA SER A 270 16.47 24.45 5.38
C SER A 270 15.22 25.34 5.34
N PRO A 271 15.19 26.39 4.49
CA PRO A 271 14.11 27.38 4.49
C PRO A 271 12.76 26.81 4.09
N ASN A 272 12.74 25.69 3.35
CA ASN A 272 11.55 24.97 2.94
C ASN A 272 11.19 23.80 3.86
N GLY A 273 11.82 23.68 5.02
CA GLY A 273 11.52 22.65 6.01
C GLY A 273 10.06 22.71 6.46
N LYS A 274 9.40 21.55 6.57
CA LYS A 274 7.97 21.33 6.83
C LYS A 274 7.02 21.74 5.69
N PHE A 275 7.53 22.11 4.53
CA PHE A 275 6.72 22.34 3.33
C PHE A 275 6.65 21.08 2.47
N VAL A 276 5.60 20.98 1.67
CA VAL A 276 5.46 19.99 0.61
C VAL A 276 6.12 20.55 -0.65
N PHE A 277 6.93 19.72 -1.31
CA PHE A 277 7.46 20.03 -2.64
C PHE A 277 6.83 19.07 -3.67
N GLN A 278 6.75 19.53 -4.91
CA GLN A 278 6.19 18.79 -6.03
C GLN A 278 7.30 18.46 -7.03
N GLU A 279 7.25 17.25 -7.53
CA GLU A 279 8.10 16.77 -8.61
C GLU A 279 7.24 16.12 -9.69
N VAL A 280 7.74 16.12 -10.93
CA VAL A 280 7.08 15.49 -12.07
C VAL A 280 8.03 14.53 -12.78
N GLY A 281 7.54 13.36 -13.14
CA GLY A 281 8.24 12.31 -13.89
C GLY A 281 7.31 11.63 -14.89
N HIS A 282 7.83 10.64 -15.63
CA HIS A 282 7.09 9.91 -16.65
C HIS A 282 6.75 8.47 -16.26
N SER A 283 7.35 7.95 -15.20
CA SER A 283 7.02 6.65 -14.60
C SER A 283 7.30 6.71 -13.11
N ILE A 284 6.74 5.76 -12.36
CA ILE A 284 6.93 5.72 -10.90
C ILE A 284 8.40 5.55 -10.49
N PHE A 285 9.20 4.90 -11.32
CA PHE A 285 10.63 4.70 -11.11
C PHE A 285 11.51 5.57 -12.01
N ASP A 286 10.96 6.68 -12.54
CA ASP A 286 11.76 7.63 -13.31
C ASP A 286 12.93 8.15 -12.46
N SER A 287 14.14 8.04 -13.00
CA SER A 287 15.35 8.56 -12.34
C SER A 287 15.47 10.08 -12.41
N ASN A 288 14.63 10.73 -13.22
CA ASN A 288 14.73 12.15 -13.55
C ASN A 288 13.44 12.91 -13.20
N PHE A 289 12.93 12.69 -11.96
CA PHE A 289 11.88 13.55 -11.46
C PHE A 289 12.39 15.00 -11.37
N GLU A 290 11.66 15.91 -11.95
CA GLU A 290 11.97 17.35 -11.99
C GLU A 290 11.15 18.10 -10.95
N LEU A 291 11.79 18.96 -10.17
CA LEU A 291 11.12 19.84 -9.20
C LEU A 291 10.30 20.89 -9.95
N VAL A 292 9.05 21.11 -9.51
CA VAL A 292 8.10 22.06 -10.11
C VAL A 292 7.93 23.30 -9.24
#